data_6ab53c8987f3544a16ae5227cb8e2261
#
_entry.id   6ab53c8987f3544a16ae5227cb8e2261
#
_cell.length_a   1.000
_cell.length_b   1.000
_cell.length_c   1.000
_cell.angle_alpha   90.00
_cell.angle_beta   90.00
_cell.angle_gamma   90.00
#
_symmetry.space_group_name_H-M   'P 1'
#
loop_
_entity.id
_entity.type
_entity.pdbx_description
1 polymer ?
#
loop_
_entity_poly.entity_id
_entity_poly.type
_entity_poly.pdbx_seq_one_letter_code
_entity_poly.pdbx_strand_id
1 'polypeptide(L)'
;MMEEILTSGDAPESFIGARYKDQLLTQELIDEKIKPAMEALDAIDPDQTMEYEVETRVGFGDLLPGVFGSTDLIGRIGNRAIVLDWKFGDGVMVEVEENPQLMFYAAAAMRTKEASWAFEGATEIEMVIVQPPEVRRWVTTPMRIARFEQELVQAVHAAEKPNAQLAVG
;
A
#
# COMPACT_ATOMS: atom_id res chain seq x y z
N MET A 1 -10.66 1.14 9.06
CA MET A 1 -10.58 2.16 10.13
C MET A 1 -9.93 3.46 9.66
N MET A 2 -8.66 3.45 9.26
CA MET A 2 -8.01 4.66 8.74
C MET A 2 -8.72 5.23 7.52
N GLU A 3 -9.29 4.38 6.68
CA GLU A 3 -9.99 4.77 5.46
C GLU A 3 -11.18 5.68 5.77
N GLU A 4 -11.98 5.32 6.77
CA GLU A 4 -13.14 6.11 7.18
C GLU A 4 -12.71 7.45 7.78
N ILE A 5 -11.66 7.44 8.58
CA ILE A 5 -11.13 8.66 9.21
C ILE A 5 -10.61 9.62 8.14
N LEU A 6 -9.81 9.13 7.19
CA LEU A 6 -9.24 9.95 6.12
C LEU A 6 -10.31 10.45 5.15
N THR A 7 -11.29 9.62 4.84
CA THR A 7 -12.34 9.97 3.88
C THR A 7 -13.34 10.96 4.46
N SER A 8 -13.71 10.83 5.75
CA SER A 8 -14.68 11.70 6.38
C SER A 8 -14.13 13.08 6.74
N GLY A 9 -12.83 13.16 7.03
CA GLY A 9 -12.22 14.38 7.55
C GLY A 9 -12.58 14.68 9.00
N ASP A 10 -13.29 13.79 9.67
CA ASP A 10 -13.67 13.95 11.08
C ASP A 10 -12.52 13.57 12.00
N ALA A 11 -12.55 14.09 13.24
CA ALA A 11 -11.58 13.73 14.26
C ALA A 11 -11.67 12.23 14.58
N PRO A 12 -10.53 11.55 14.83
CA PRO A 12 -10.55 10.13 15.17
C PRO A 12 -11.47 9.79 16.35
N GLU A 13 -11.59 10.67 17.33
CA GLU A 13 -12.40 10.49 18.52
C GLU A 13 -13.91 10.33 18.19
N SER A 14 -14.35 10.88 17.06
CA SER A 14 -15.75 10.75 16.64
C SER A 14 -16.14 9.31 16.29
N PHE A 15 -15.16 8.44 16.08
CA PHE A 15 -15.38 7.02 15.76
C PHE A 15 -15.27 6.09 16.98
N ILE A 16 -15.06 6.65 18.20
CA ILE A 16 -14.99 5.84 19.42
C ILE A 16 -16.28 5.02 19.58
N GLY A 17 -16.11 3.74 19.84
CA GLY A 17 -17.24 2.80 19.95
C GLY A 17 -17.52 2.04 18.67
N ALA A 18 -17.00 2.49 17.52
CA ALA A 18 -17.12 1.75 16.28
C ALA A 18 -16.27 0.46 16.33
N ARG A 19 -16.73 -0.57 15.65
CA ARG A 19 -16.08 -1.88 15.66
C ARG A 19 -15.51 -2.19 14.26
N TYR A 20 -14.21 -2.52 14.23
CA TYR A 20 -13.52 -2.86 13.00
C TYR A 20 -12.80 -4.19 13.16
N LYS A 21 -13.13 -5.21 12.35
CA LYS A 21 -12.50 -6.53 12.39
C LYS A 21 -12.41 -7.10 13.81
N ASP A 22 -13.53 -7.10 14.52
CA ASP A 22 -13.65 -7.58 15.91
C ASP A 22 -12.92 -6.71 16.94
N GLN A 23 -12.38 -5.56 16.54
CA GLN A 23 -11.72 -4.63 17.44
C GLN A 23 -12.55 -3.36 17.64
N LEU A 24 -12.82 -3.03 18.90
CA LEU A 24 -13.54 -1.81 19.26
C LEU A 24 -12.57 -0.63 19.27
N LEU A 25 -12.94 0.46 18.61
CA LEU A 25 -12.13 1.67 18.63
C LEU A 25 -12.28 2.38 19.98
N THR A 26 -11.18 2.54 20.70
CA THR A 26 -11.11 3.19 21.99
C THR A 26 -10.17 4.40 21.94
N GLN A 27 -10.22 5.25 22.97
CA GLN A 27 -9.30 6.38 23.08
C GLN A 27 -7.84 5.89 23.14
N GLU A 28 -7.59 4.78 23.82
CA GLU A 28 -6.25 4.19 23.91
C GLU A 28 -5.73 3.79 22.53
N LEU A 29 -6.55 3.13 21.72
CA LEU A 29 -6.17 2.75 20.37
C LEU A 29 -5.90 3.97 19.50
N ILE A 30 -6.72 5.03 19.65
CA ILE A 30 -6.50 6.28 18.93
C ILE A 30 -5.13 6.87 19.30
N ASP A 31 -4.84 6.98 20.59
CA ASP A 31 -3.59 7.59 21.04
C ASP A 31 -2.36 6.77 20.65
N GLU A 32 -2.44 5.45 20.71
CA GLU A 32 -1.30 4.57 20.45
C GLU A 32 -1.06 4.25 18.99
N LYS A 33 -2.12 4.24 18.17
CA LYS A 33 -2.04 3.77 16.77
C LYS A 33 -2.51 4.80 15.76
N ILE A 34 -3.70 5.37 15.96
CA ILE A 34 -4.33 6.23 14.94
C ILE A 34 -3.63 7.60 14.85
N LYS A 35 -3.42 8.26 15.97
CA LYS A 35 -2.75 9.57 15.96
C LYS A 35 -1.31 9.48 15.45
N PRO A 36 -0.49 8.50 15.87
CA PRO A 36 0.82 8.32 15.26
C PRO A 36 0.77 8.06 13.77
N ALA A 37 -0.23 7.31 13.29
CA ALA A 37 -0.40 7.07 11.85
C ALA A 37 -0.73 8.36 11.10
N MET A 38 -1.58 9.21 11.67
CA MET A 38 -1.91 10.51 11.06
C MET A 38 -0.70 11.44 11.07
N GLU A 39 0.09 11.44 12.14
CA GLU A 39 1.35 12.20 12.21
C GLU A 39 2.34 11.73 11.14
N ALA A 40 2.37 10.41 10.88
CA ALA A 40 3.20 9.86 9.83
C ALA A 40 2.79 10.38 8.45
N LEU A 41 1.49 10.48 8.18
CA LEU A 41 0.99 11.06 6.95
C LEU A 41 1.41 12.52 6.81
N ASP A 42 1.28 13.30 7.89
CA ASP A 42 1.69 14.69 7.89
C ASP A 42 3.19 14.85 7.64
N ALA A 43 4.00 13.92 8.14
CA ALA A 43 5.45 13.91 7.89
C ALA A 43 5.78 13.61 6.42
N ILE A 44 5.01 12.76 5.78
CA ILE A 44 5.16 12.41 4.36
C ILE A 44 4.70 13.55 3.47
N ASP A 45 3.64 14.24 3.87
CA ASP A 45 2.98 15.29 3.10
C ASP A 45 2.77 16.55 3.97
N PRO A 46 3.87 17.23 4.36
CA PRO A 46 3.77 18.37 5.27
C PRO A 46 2.96 19.54 4.70
N ASP A 47 2.95 19.69 3.39
CA ASP A 47 2.21 20.78 2.72
C ASP A 47 0.77 20.39 2.38
N GLN A 48 0.37 19.18 2.70
CA GLN A 48 -0.96 18.62 2.41
C GLN A 48 -1.37 18.78 0.94
N THR A 49 -0.41 18.47 0.06
CA THR A 49 -0.60 18.57 -1.40
C THR A 49 -0.86 17.21 -2.05
N MET A 50 -0.75 16.13 -1.28
CA MET A 50 -0.92 14.79 -1.82
C MET A 50 -2.35 14.55 -2.29
N GLU A 51 -2.51 14.15 -3.54
CA GLU A 51 -3.73 13.53 -4.02
C GLU A 51 -3.63 12.05 -3.69
N TYR A 52 -4.69 11.47 -3.16
CA TYR A 52 -4.66 10.06 -2.78
C TYR A 52 -6.02 9.40 -2.83
N GLU A 53 -6.00 8.08 -2.92
CA GLU A 53 -7.18 7.22 -2.79
C GLU A 53 -6.87 6.11 -1.80
N VAL A 54 -7.87 5.69 -1.06
CA VAL A 54 -7.77 4.63 -0.05
C VAL A 54 -8.51 3.38 -0.51
N GLU A 55 -8.07 2.21 -0.04
CA GLU A 55 -8.70 0.92 -0.32
C GLU A 55 -8.98 0.68 -1.81
N THR A 56 -7.96 0.85 -2.64
CA THR A 56 -8.09 0.66 -4.07
C THR A 56 -7.71 -0.77 -4.46
N ARG A 57 -8.61 -1.45 -5.15
CA ARG A 57 -8.33 -2.76 -5.71
C ARG A 57 -7.47 -2.62 -6.95
N VAL A 58 -6.38 -3.36 -7.02
CA VAL A 58 -5.42 -3.32 -8.10
C VAL A 58 -5.14 -4.72 -8.64
N GLY A 59 -4.84 -4.81 -9.92
CA GLY A 59 -4.57 -6.10 -10.56
C GLY A 59 -3.82 -5.91 -11.88
N PHE A 60 -3.62 -7.02 -12.57
CA PHE A 60 -2.82 -7.04 -13.79
C PHE A 60 -3.64 -7.27 -15.06
N GLY A 61 -4.97 -7.28 -14.94
CA GLY A 61 -5.85 -7.49 -16.08
C GLY A 61 -5.51 -8.80 -16.82
N ASP A 62 -5.40 -8.73 -18.14
CA ASP A 62 -5.13 -9.91 -18.96
C ASP A 62 -3.69 -10.40 -18.88
N LEU A 63 -2.76 -9.58 -18.37
CA LEU A 63 -1.36 -9.97 -18.21
C LEU A 63 -1.24 -11.13 -17.20
N LEU A 64 -1.93 -11.04 -16.07
CA LEU A 64 -2.01 -12.07 -15.05
C LEU A 64 -3.45 -12.17 -14.56
N PRO A 65 -4.32 -12.90 -15.29
CA PRO A 65 -5.74 -12.99 -14.93
C PRO A 65 -5.94 -13.59 -13.54
N GLY A 66 -6.81 -12.96 -12.76
CA GLY A 66 -7.12 -13.42 -11.42
C GLY A 66 -6.11 -13.04 -10.35
N VAL A 67 -5.02 -12.38 -10.71
CA VAL A 67 -4.01 -11.90 -9.75
C VAL A 67 -4.33 -10.46 -9.39
N PHE A 68 -4.65 -10.20 -8.15
CA PHE A 68 -5.05 -8.88 -7.68
C PHE A 68 -4.73 -8.71 -6.18
N GLY A 69 -4.83 -7.47 -5.71
CA GLY A 69 -4.69 -7.11 -4.31
C GLY A 69 -5.50 -5.87 -3.99
N SER A 70 -5.44 -5.44 -2.75
CA SER A 70 -6.07 -4.21 -2.30
C SER A 70 -5.02 -3.36 -1.60
N THR A 71 -4.87 -2.12 -2.04
CA THR A 71 -3.91 -1.18 -1.44
C THR A 71 -4.59 -0.36 -0.36
N ASP A 72 -3.86 -0.05 0.70
CA ASP A 72 -4.38 0.80 1.76
C ASP A 72 -4.46 2.26 1.29
N LEU A 73 -3.39 2.76 0.69
CA LEU A 73 -3.36 4.12 0.16
C LEU A 73 -2.42 4.21 -1.04
N ILE A 74 -2.90 4.86 -2.09
CA ILE A 74 -2.11 5.24 -3.26
C ILE A 74 -2.19 6.75 -3.40
N GLY A 75 -1.05 7.41 -3.57
CA GLY A 75 -1.00 8.86 -3.64
C GLY A 75 0.00 9.38 -4.65
N ARG A 76 -0.04 10.69 -4.82
CA ARG A 76 0.88 11.41 -5.70
C ARG A 76 1.27 12.74 -5.07
N ILE A 77 2.57 12.97 -4.95
CA ILE A 77 3.16 14.25 -4.53
C ILE A 77 4.20 14.65 -5.56
N GLY A 78 3.95 15.70 -6.33
CA GLY A 78 4.88 16.15 -7.37
C GLY A 78 5.21 15.03 -8.36
N ASN A 79 6.48 14.66 -8.48
CA ASN A 79 6.96 13.60 -9.38
C ASN A 79 6.99 12.22 -8.73
N ARG A 80 6.48 12.09 -7.52
CA ARG A 80 6.59 10.88 -6.72
C ARG A 80 5.23 10.24 -6.52
N ALA A 81 5.11 8.98 -6.91
CA ALA A 81 3.97 8.15 -6.55
C ALA A 81 4.20 7.56 -5.16
N ILE A 82 3.14 7.42 -4.38
CA ILE A 82 3.20 6.89 -3.01
C ILE A 82 2.38 5.61 -2.93
N VAL A 83 2.98 4.56 -2.39
CA VAL A 83 2.27 3.32 -2.03
C VAL A 83 2.46 3.12 -0.55
N LEU A 84 1.39 3.20 0.21
CA LEU A 84 1.45 3.16 1.66
C LEU A 84 0.62 1.99 2.19
N ASP A 85 1.16 1.30 3.18
CA ASP A 85 0.51 0.18 3.84
C ASP A 85 0.52 0.39 5.36
N TRP A 86 -0.65 0.20 5.97
CA TRP A 86 -0.82 0.32 7.43
C TRP A 86 -0.58 -1.04 8.08
N LYS A 87 0.29 -1.07 9.10
CA LYS A 87 0.54 -2.26 9.90
C LYS A 87 0.27 -1.91 11.37
N PHE A 88 -0.93 -2.15 11.84
CA PHE A 88 -1.34 -1.80 13.21
C PHE A 88 -1.08 -2.91 14.23
N GLY A 89 -0.66 -4.09 13.82
CA GLY A 89 -0.38 -5.18 14.74
C GLY A 89 0.92 -4.98 15.51
N ASP A 90 1.02 -5.64 16.67
CA ASP A 90 2.22 -5.61 17.52
C ASP A 90 3.22 -6.71 17.12
N GLY A 91 3.25 -7.05 15.84
CA GLY A 91 4.11 -8.10 15.31
C GLY A 91 5.53 -7.66 15.01
N VAL A 92 6.23 -8.54 14.30
CA VAL A 92 7.60 -8.31 13.86
C VAL A 92 7.65 -7.09 12.92
N MET A 93 8.71 -6.29 13.02
CA MET A 93 8.96 -5.16 12.14
C MET A 93 9.08 -5.65 10.70
N VAL A 94 8.39 -4.97 9.79
CA VAL A 94 8.36 -5.32 8.37
C VAL A 94 9.34 -4.43 7.61
N GLU A 95 10.24 -5.04 6.84
CA GLU A 95 11.17 -4.30 5.99
C GLU A 95 10.44 -3.65 4.82
N VAL A 96 10.77 -2.39 4.54
CA VAL A 96 10.17 -1.65 3.43
C VAL A 96 11.02 -1.76 2.15
N GLU A 97 12.34 -1.79 2.29
CA GLU A 97 13.26 -1.87 1.15
C GLU A 97 13.07 -3.19 0.42
N GLU A 98 12.83 -3.12 -0.89
CA GLU A 98 12.59 -4.28 -1.75
C GLU A 98 11.44 -5.17 -1.26
N ASN A 99 10.46 -4.60 -0.56
CA ASN A 99 9.32 -5.34 -0.04
C ASN A 99 8.46 -5.88 -1.20
N PRO A 100 8.32 -7.21 -1.34
CA PRO A 100 7.61 -7.80 -2.49
C PRO A 100 6.13 -7.42 -2.53
N GLN A 101 5.47 -7.29 -1.38
CA GLN A 101 4.06 -6.92 -1.32
C GLN A 101 3.84 -5.50 -1.86
N LEU A 102 4.69 -4.56 -1.44
CA LEU A 102 4.59 -3.17 -1.91
C LEU A 102 4.96 -3.04 -3.39
N MET A 103 5.98 -3.77 -3.84
CA MET A 103 6.33 -3.80 -5.26
C MET A 103 5.20 -4.40 -6.10
N PHE A 104 4.56 -5.44 -5.58
CA PHE A 104 3.37 -6.03 -6.22
C PHE A 104 2.26 -4.98 -6.36
N TYR A 105 1.95 -4.26 -5.29
CA TYR A 105 0.92 -3.23 -5.31
C TYR A 105 1.24 -2.12 -6.31
N ALA A 106 2.49 -1.66 -6.35
CA ALA A 106 2.91 -0.63 -7.30
C ALA A 106 2.76 -1.11 -8.75
N ALA A 107 3.25 -2.31 -9.05
CA ALA A 107 3.16 -2.88 -10.38
C ALA A 107 1.70 -3.05 -10.82
N ALA A 108 0.86 -3.59 -9.94
CA ALA A 108 -0.57 -3.77 -10.22
C ALA A 108 -1.29 -2.43 -10.38
N ALA A 109 -0.97 -1.44 -9.55
CA ALA A 109 -1.58 -0.11 -9.60
C ALA A 109 -1.28 0.60 -10.91
N MET A 110 -0.06 0.45 -11.43
CA MET A 110 0.32 1.03 -12.72
C MET A 110 -0.50 0.50 -13.89
N ARG A 111 -1.11 -0.68 -13.73
CA ARG A 111 -1.95 -1.32 -14.73
C ARG A 111 -3.44 -1.23 -14.42
N THR A 112 -3.80 -0.61 -13.32
CA THR A 112 -5.20 -0.48 -12.90
C THR A 112 -5.67 0.95 -13.21
N LYS A 113 -6.74 1.06 -13.98
CA LYS A 113 -7.26 2.36 -14.44
C LYS A 113 -7.50 3.33 -13.29
N GLU A 114 -8.07 2.84 -12.21
CA GLU A 114 -8.44 3.64 -11.03
C GLU A 114 -7.25 4.11 -10.22
N ALA A 115 -6.07 3.53 -10.42
CA ALA A 115 -4.87 3.82 -9.63
C ALA A 115 -3.70 4.36 -10.47
N SER A 116 -3.69 4.13 -11.78
CA SER A 116 -2.57 4.48 -12.66
C SER A 116 -2.29 5.98 -12.72
N TRP A 117 -3.27 6.81 -12.40
CA TRP A 117 -3.11 8.26 -12.37
C TRP A 117 -1.96 8.71 -11.45
N ALA A 118 -1.74 8.00 -10.35
CA ALA A 118 -0.70 8.32 -9.38
C ALA A 118 0.71 8.10 -9.94
N PHE A 119 0.85 7.24 -10.93
CA PHE A 119 2.14 6.86 -11.50
C PHE A 119 2.44 7.57 -12.83
N GLU A 120 1.48 8.25 -13.39
CA GLU A 120 1.62 8.89 -14.70
C GLU A 120 2.67 9.99 -14.65
N GLY A 121 3.75 9.81 -15.41
CA GLY A 121 4.86 10.76 -15.43
C GLY A 121 5.72 10.77 -14.16
N ALA A 122 5.48 9.88 -13.21
CA ALA A 122 6.27 9.81 -12.00
C ALA A 122 7.70 9.33 -12.29
N THR A 123 8.68 9.99 -11.69
CA THR A 123 10.08 9.60 -11.80
C THR A 123 10.53 8.78 -10.60
N GLU A 124 9.78 8.85 -9.50
CA GLU A 124 10.06 8.14 -8.27
C GLU A 124 8.80 7.45 -7.75
N ILE A 125 8.98 6.34 -7.05
CA ILE A 125 7.92 5.63 -6.34
C ILE A 125 8.38 5.46 -4.91
N GLU A 126 7.65 5.99 -3.97
CA GLU A 126 7.95 5.83 -2.55
C GLU A 126 7.05 4.78 -1.94
N MET A 127 7.67 3.78 -1.33
CA MET A 127 7.01 2.75 -0.57
C MET A 127 7.04 3.13 0.89
N VAL A 128 5.90 3.07 1.57
CA VAL A 128 5.80 3.47 2.97
C VAL A 128 5.08 2.39 3.76
N ILE A 129 5.68 1.97 4.85
CA ILE A 129 5.04 1.12 5.85
C ILE A 129 4.90 1.93 7.13
N VAL A 130 3.67 2.12 7.57
CA VAL A 130 3.36 2.79 8.82
C VAL A 130 2.97 1.73 9.83
N GLN A 131 3.90 1.44 10.74
CA GLN A 131 3.72 0.50 11.84
C GLN A 131 3.98 1.27 13.13
N PRO A 132 2.94 1.98 13.65
CA PRO A 132 3.12 2.93 14.74
C PRO A 132 3.83 2.33 15.94
N PRO A 133 4.78 3.07 16.53
CA PRO A 133 5.15 4.44 16.19
C PRO A 133 6.15 4.57 15.03
N GLU A 134 6.52 3.45 14.38
CA GLU A 134 7.54 3.44 13.33
C GLU A 134 6.96 3.78 11.96
N VAL A 135 7.73 4.54 11.18
CA VAL A 135 7.44 4.83 9.79
C VAL A 135 8.68 4.46 8.99
N ARG A 136 8.51 3.58 8.02
CA ARG A 136 9.60 3.13 7.15
C ARG A 136 9.32 3.57 5.73
N ARG A 137 10.31 4.16 5.08
CA ARG A 137 10.19 4.73 3.75
C ARG A 137 11.31 4.23 2.85
N TRP A 138 10.95 3.92 1.61
CA TRP A 138 11.92 3.50 0.59
C TRP A 138 11.51 4.08 -0.75
N VAL A 139 12.44 4.79 -1.39
CA VAL A 139 12.21 5.39 -2.70
C VAL A 139 12.85 4.52 -3.77
N THR A 140 12.08 4.14 -4.76
CA THR A 140 12.54 3.38 -5.91
C THR A 140 12.09 4.07 -7.21
N THR A 141 12.21 3.37 -8.34
CA THR A 141 11.90 3.92 -9.66
C THR A 141 10.87 3.07 -10.38
N PRO A 142 10.15 3.66 -11.37
CA PRO A 142 9.28 2.87 -12.24
C PRO A 142 10.01 1.74 -12.96
N MET A 143 11.28 1.94 -13.31
CA MET A 143 12.09 0.90 -13.94
C MET A 143 12.30 -0.30 -13.03
N ARG A 144 12.55 -0.07 -11.74
CA ARG A 144 12.68 -1.17 -10.76
C ARG A 144 11.39 -1.95 -10.65
N ILE A 145 10.25 -1.27 -10.64
CA ILE A 145 8.95 -1.91 -10.54
C ILE A 145 8.62 -2.70 -11.82
N ALA A 146 8.98 -2.16 -12.99
CA ALA A 146 8.81 -2.88 -14.26
C ALA A 146 9.62 -4.19 -14.27
N ARG A 147 10.84 -4.16 -13.72
CA ARG A 147 11.66 -5.36 -13.60
C ARG A 147 11.04 -6.37 -12.65
N PHE A 148 10.51 -5.93 -11.53
CA PHE A 148 9.78 -6.80 -10.61
C PHE A 148 8.59 -7.46 -11.31
N GLU A 149 7.84 -6.70 -12.10
CA GLU A 149 6.70 -7.24 -12.86
C GLU A 149 7.14 -8.34 -13.81
N GLN A 150 8.25 -8.14 -14.53
CA GLN A 150 8.78 -9.18 -15.42
C GLN A 150 9.14 -10.44 -14.66
N GLU A 151 9.79 -10.31 -13.51
CA GLU A 151 10.13 -11.44 -12.65
C GLU A 151 8.87 -12.16 -12.16
N LEU A 152 7.84 -11.40 -11.78
CA LEU A 152 6.56 -11.95 -11.33
C LEU A 152 5.86 -12.72 -12.44
N VAL A 153 5.79 -12.16 -13.65
CA VAL A 153 5.16 -12.80 -14.80
C VAL A 153 5.88 -14.12 -15.13
N GLN A 154 7.21 -14.11 -15.12
CA GLN A 154 8.00 -15.30 -15.36
C GLN A 154 7.75 -16.37 -14.30
N ALA A 155 7.68 -15.97 -13.03
CA ALA A 155 7.42 -16.89 -11.93
C ALA A 155 6.02 -17.53 -12.04
N VAL A 156 5.00 -16.74 -12.37
CA VAL A 156 3.64 -17.24 -12.53
C VAL A 156 3.54 -18.19 -13.73
N HIS A 157 4.14 -17.85 -14.87
CA HIS A 157 4.14 -18.71 -16.04
C HIS A 157 4.91 -20.01 -15.79
N ALA A 158 6.00 -19.96 -15.06
CA ALA A 158 6.74 -21.17 -14.68
C ALA A 158 5.90 -22.08 -13.79
N ALA A 159 5.14 -21.51 -12.86
CA ALA A 159 4.26 -22.27 -11.96
C ALA A 159 3.08 -22.90 -12.68
N GLU A 160 2.65 -22.36 -13.83
CA GLU A 160 1.56 -22.88 -14.64
C GLU A 160 1.97 -24.08 -15.51
N LYS A 161 3.27 -24.34 -15.67
CA LYS A 161 3.74 -25.47 -16.46
C LYS A 161 3.44 -26.78 -15.72
N PRO A 162 3.01 -27.85 -16.43
CA PRO A 162 2.69 -29.13 -15.77
C PRO A 162 3.81 -29.67 -14.90
N ASN A 163 5.05 -29.53 -15.32
CA ASN A 163 6.21 -30.05 -14.56
C ASN A 163 6.50 -29.22 -13.30
N ALA A 164 6.14 -27.96 -13.28
CA ALA A 164 6.35 -27.10 -12.13
C ALA A 164 5.46 -27.50 -10.95
N GLN A 165 4.25 -27.98 -11.21
CA GLN A 165 3.33 -28.44 -10.16
C GLN A 165 3.91 -29.60 -9.36
N LEU A 166 4.65 -30.47 -10.02
CA LEU A 166 5.29 -31.63 -9.36
C LEU A 166 6.47 -31.19 -8.49
N ALA A 167 7.15 -30.12 -8.88
CA ALA A 167 8.28 -29.59 -8.13
C ALA A 167 7.87 -28.82 -6.88
N VAL A 168 6.68 -28.25 -6.89
CA VAL A 168 6.17 -27.43 -5.79
C VAL A 168 5.44 -28.27 -4.74
N GLY A 169 5.02 -29.44 -5.13
CA GLY A 169 4.21 -30.41 -4.36
C GLY A 169 4.62 -30.67 -2.94
#